data_328acd2a9273d6115cd9093f90433fb9
#
_entry.id   328acd2a9273d6115cd9093f90433fb9
#
_cell.length_a   1.000
_cell.length_b   1.000
_cell.length_c   1.000
_cell.angle_alpha   90.00
_cell.angle_beta   90.00
_cell.angle_gamma   90.00
#
_symmetry.space_group_name_H-M   'P 1'
#
loop_
_entity.id
_entity.type
_entity.pdbx_description
1 polymer ?
#
loop_
_entity_poly.entity_id
_entity_poly.type
_entity_poly.pdbx_seq_one_letter_code
_entity_poly.pdbx_strand_id
1 'polypeptide(L)'
;MEGLVSLMNDTKWRELCLAFSLFEKKPAWRTRDLLNGHMSDWDSEWFHHVGPDYCAIEWLEIDPRACEKATVRSVLREVGAPFEESEHYFRVIGYTK
;
A
#
# COMPACT_ATOMS: atom_id res chain seq x y z
N MET A 1 -0.43 19.62 8.19
CA MET A 1 -0.08 19.77 6.78
C MET A 1 -1.28 20.24 6.01
N GLU A 2 -1.24 21.51 5.71
CA GLU A 2 -2.34 22.15 4.98
C GLU A 2 -2.45 21.61 3.56
N GLY A 3 -3.67 21.46 3.09
CA GLY A 3 -3.96 21.03 1.72
C GLY A 3 -3.87 19.52 1.49
N LEU A 4 -3.44 18.73 2.48
CA LEU A 4 -3.40 17.29 2.35
C LEU A 4 -4.71 16.66 2.85
N VAL A 5 -5.21 15.71 2.07
CA VAL A 5 -6.40 14.96 2.39
C VAL A 5 -6.03 13.50 2.56
N SER A 6 -6.37 12.91 3.69
CA SER A 6 -6.16 11.48 3.93
C SER A 6 -7.20 10.68 3.15
N LEU A 7 -6.74 9.76 2.33
CA LEU A 7 -7.61 8.88 1.55
C LEU A 7 -7.73 7.48 2.14
N MET A 8 -6.87 7.17 3.11
CA MET A 8 -6.87 5.89 3.81
C MET A 8 -7.06 6.12 5.30
N ASN A 9 -7.60 5.14 5.99
CA ASN A 9 -7.66 5.13 7.44
C ASN A 9 -6.98 3.86 7.95
N ASP A 10 -6.80 3.75 9.27
CA ASP A 10 -6.12 2.60 9.87
C ASP A 10 -6.83 1.29 9.55
N THR A 11 -8.15 1.30 9.48
CA THR A 11 -8.93 0.11 9.14
C THR A 11 -8.60 -0.39 7.74
N LYS A 12 -8.58 0.52 6.76
CA LYS A 12 -8.26 0.16 5.37
C LYS A 12 -6.81 -0.33 5.24
N TRP A 13 -5.86 0.34 5.90
CA TRP A 13 -4.46 -0.11 5.90
C TRP A 13 -4.33 -1.51 6.51
N ARG A 14 -5.03 -1.74 7.62
CA ARG A 14 -4.99 -3.04 8.31
C ARG A 14 -5.62 -4.14 7.44
N GLU A 15 -6.75 -3.87 6.82
CA GLU A 15 -7.41 -4.82 5.93
C GLU A 15 -6.53 -5.16 4.72
N LEU A 16 -5.88 -4.14 4.14
CA LEU A 16 -4.96 -4.31 3.02
C LEU A 16 -3.81 -5.23 3.40
N CYS A 17 -3.14 -4.93 4.51
CA CYS A 17 -2.00 -5.70 4.98
C CYS A 17 -2.40 -7.14 5.33
N LEU A 18 -3.55 -7.32 5.98
CA LEU A 18 -4.05 -8.64 6.32
C LEU A 18 -4.32 -9.45 5.05
N ALA A 19 -4.97 -8.86 4.06
CA ALA A 19 -5.30 -9.57 2.82
C ALA A 19 -4.04 -10.08 2.12
N PHE A 20 -3.01 -9.24 1.96
CA PHE A 20 -1.77 -9.65 1.31
C PHE A 20 -0.93 -10.60 2.18
N SER A 21 -1.03 -10.49 3.51
CA SER A 21 -0.32 -11.40 4.40
C SER A 21 -0.80 -12.85 4.28
N LEU A 22 -2.02 -13.06 3.79
CA LEU A 22 -2.60 -14.39 3.60
C LEU A 22 -2.24 -15.01 2.24
N PHE A 23 -1.60 -14.27 1.36
CA PHE A 23 -1.18 -14.81 0.07
C PHE A 23 -0.06 -15.83 0.24
N GLU A 24 -0.12 -16.91 -0.52
CA GLU A 24 0.98 -17.88 -0.59
C GLU A 24 2.23 -17.24 -1.19
N LYS A 25 2.05 -16.50 -2.30
CA LYS A 25 3.12 -15.74 -2.94
C LYS A 25 2.81 -14.26 -2.77
N LYS A 26 3.40 -13.66 -1.74
CA LYS A 26 3.11 -12.27 -1.40
C LYS A 26 3.78 -11.31 -2.36
N PRO A 27 3.05 -10.30 -2.85
CA PRO A 27 3.69 -9.25 -3.65
C PRO A 27 4.63 -8.41 -2.79
N ALA A 28 5.66 -7.85 -3.40
CA ALA A 28 6.55 -6.93 -2.71
C ALA A 28 5.89 -5.54 -2.61
N TRP A 29 6.23 -4.81 -1.57
CA TRP A 29 5.75 -3.45 -1.36
C TRP A 29 6.89 -2.54 -0.94
N ARG A 30 6.71 -1.25 -1.17
CA ARG A 30 7.56 -0.19 -0.60
C ARG A 30 6.70 1.03 -0.33
N THR A 31 7.15 1.87 0.61
CA THR A 31 6.42 3.05 1.02
C THR A 31 7.26 4.31 0.86
N ARG A 32 6.57 5.45 0.77
CA ARG A 32 7.19 6.76 0.90
C ARG A 32 6.64 7.43 2.15
N ASP A 33 7.56 7.95 2.97
CA ASP A 33 7.20 8.65 4.20
C ASP A 33 6.66 10.04 3.88
N LEU A 34 5.54 10.39 4.51
CA LEU A 34 4.84 11.66 4.27
C LEU A 34 5.67 12.87 4.70
N LEU A 35 6.42 12.74 5.78
CA LEU A 35 7.12 13.87 6.39
C LEU A 35 8.50 14.12 5.79
N ASN A 36 9.28 13.08 5.57
CA ASN A 36 10.66 13.21 5.11
C ASN A 36 10.91 12.74 3.67
N GLY A 37 9.89 12.16 3.02
CA GLY A 37 10.00 11.68 1.66
C GLY A 37 10.86 10.44 1.48
N HIS A 38 11.27 9.79 2.57
CA HIS A 38 12.10 8.59 2.50
C HIS A 38 11.32 7.43 1.86
N MET A 39 11.93 6.78 0.87
CA MET A 39 11.39 5.57 0.27
C MET A 39 12.03 4.36 0.92
N SER A 40 11.20 3.42 1.36
CA SER A 40 11.70 2.16 1.90
C SER A 40 12.26 1.26 0.80
N ASP A 41 13.05 0.27 1.19
CA ASP A 41 13.40 -0.82 0.30
C ASP A 41 12.17 -1.69 0.03
N TRP A 42 12.22 -2.48 -1.03
CA TRP A 42 11.17 -3.46 -1.29
C TRP A 42 11.17 -4.53 -0.20
N ASP A 43 9.97 -4.88 0.27
CA ASP A 43 9.76 -5.87 1.33
C ASP A 43 8.54 -6.71 0.95
N SER A 44 8.47 -7.94 1.43
CA SER A 44 7.31 -8.80 1.19
C SER A 44 6.63 -9.26 2.48
N GLU A 45 7.02 -8.71 3.61
CA GLU A 45 6.37 -9.00 4.89
C GLU A 45 5.29 -7.95 5.14
N TRP A 46 4.02 -8.37 5.17
CA TRP A 46 2.87 -7.47 5.22
C TRP A 46 2.29 -7.27 6.61
N PHE A 47 2.62 -8.14 7.56
CA PHE A 47 1.94 -8.12 8.86
C PHE A 47 2.61 -7.19 9.88
N HIS A 48 3.94 -7.16 9.91
CA HIS A 48 4.69 -6.39 10.90
C HIS A 48 5.40 -5.17 10.34
N HIS A 49 5.93 -5.27 9.13
CA HIS A 49 6.84 -4.26 8.61
C HIS A 49 6.13 -3.03 8.05
N VAL A 50 4.87 -3.13 7.61
CA VAL A 50 4.13 -1.97 7.09
C VAL A 50 3.69 -1.04 8.22
N GLY A 51 3.14 -1.60 9.30
CA GLY A 51 2.69 -0.83 10.46
C GLY A 51 3.80 -0.60 11.47
N PRO A 52 3.51 0.05 12.63
CA PRO A 52 2.18 0.52 13.03
C PRO A 52 1.81 1.94 12.59
N ASP A 53 2.75 2.71 12.04
CA ASP A 53 2.53 4.13 11.75
C ASP A 53 1.96 4.35 10.35
N TYR A 54 0.75 3.87 10.11
CA TYR A 54 0.08 4.05 8.82
C TYR A 54 -0.09 5.52 8.44
N CYS A 55 -0.27 6.40 9.43
CA CYS A 55 -0.47 7.83 9.17
C CYS A 55 0.75 8.52 8.57
N ALA A 56 1.91 7.89 8.64
CA ALA A 56 3.13 8.43 8.04
C ALA A 56 3.32 8.00 6.58
N ILE A 57 2.45 7.17 6.04
CA ILE A 57 2.57 6.65 4.67
C ILE A 57 1.92 7.61 3.68
N GLU A 58 2.73 8.26 2.85
CA GLU A 58 2.22 9.08 1.75
C GLU A 58 1.60 8.19 0.66
N TRP A 59 2.34 7.16 0.25
CA TRP A 59 1.84 6.12 -0.65
C TRP A 59 2.58 4.81 -0.41
N LEU A 60 1.94 3.72 -0.85
CA LEU A 60 2.53 2.38 -0.82
C LEU A 60 2.45 1.80 -2.22
N GLU A 61 3.60 1.41 -2.78
CA GLU A 61 3.66 0.75 -4.08
C GLU A 61 3.72 -0.75 -3.92
N ILE A 62 3.03 -1.46 -4.80
CA ILE A 62 2.97 -2.92 -4.82
C ILE A 62 3.53 -3.40 -6.16
N ASP A 63 4.52 -4.29 -6.09
CA ASP A 63 5.06 -4.98 -7.26
C ASP A 63 4.32 -6.32 -7.40
N PRO A 64 3.51 -6.50 -8.45
CA PRO A 64 2.67 -7.70 -8.56
C PRO A 64 3.37 -8.91 -9.16
N ARG A 65 4.68 -8.87 -9.39
CA ARG A 65 5.38 -9.95 -10.10
C ARG A 65 5.28 -11.32 -9.43
N ALA A 66 5.14 -11.37 -8.09
CA ALA A 66 5.01 -12.64 -7.36
C ALA A 66 3.61 -13.24 -7.45
N CYS A 67 2.64 -12.49 -7.91
CA CYS A 67 1.25 -12.92 -8.07
C CYS A 67 0.67 -12.30 -9.34
N GLU A 68 -0.64 -12.35 -9.52
CA GLU A 68 -1.27 -11.80 -10.72
C GLU A 68 -1.76 -10.37 -10.47
N LYS A 69 -1.61 -9.49 -11.47
CA LYS A 69 -2.13 -8.11 -11.41
C LYS A 69 -3.62 -8.08 -11.11
N ALA A 70 -4.40 -8.96 -11.74
CA ALA A 70 -5.84 -9.02 -11.53
C ALA A 70 -6.17 -9.30 -10.07
N THR A 71 -5.40 -10.15 -9.40
CA THR A 71 -5.58 -10.49 -7.99
C THR A 71 -5.29 -9.28 -7.11
N VAL A 72 -4.19 -8.58 -7.36
CA VAL A 72 -3.85 -7.35 -6.61
C VAL A 72 -4.95 -6.30 -6.77
N ARG A 73 -5.38 -6.08 -8.00
CA ARG A 73 -6.44 -5.11 -8.31
C ARG A 73 -7.73 -5.45 -7.56
N SER A 74 -8.09 -6.73 -7.53
CA SER A 74 -9.29 -7.20 -6.85
C SER A 74 -9.24 -6.92 -5.35
N VAL A 75 -8.09 -7.18 -4.71
CA VAL A 75 -7.91 -6.90 -3.28
C VAL A 75 -8.05 -5.40 -3.00
N LEU A 76 -7.40 -4.57 -3.81
CA LEU A 76 -7.46 -3.12 -3.63
C LEU A 76 -8.89 -2.60 -3.74
N ARG A 77 -9.67 -3.12 -4.68
CA ARG A 77 -11.07 -2.75 -4.85
C ARG A 77 -11.95 -3.22 -3.70
N GLU A 78 -11.73 -4.43 -3.21
CA GLU A 78 -12.49 -4.97 -2.08
C GLU A 78 -12.25 -4.18 -0.79
N VAL A 79 -11.01 -3.80 -0.54
CA VAL A 79 -10.64 -2.98 0.62
C VAL A 79 -11.18 -1.55 0.47
N GLY A 80 -11.39 -1.11 -0.76
CA GLY A 80 -11.76 0.28 -1.04
C GLY A 80 -10.58 1.22 -0.95
N ALA A 81 -9.36 0.71 -1.21
CA ALA A 81 -8.15 1.51 -1.22
C ALA A 81 -8.07 2.33 -2.52
N PRO A 82 -7.86 3.64 -2.43
CA PRO A 82 -7.62 4.43 -3.63
C PRO A 82 -6.24 4.08 -4.19
N PHE A 83 -6.19 3.78 -5.49
CA PHE A 83 -4.93 3.38 -6.10
C PHE A 83 -4.82 3.84 -7.55
N GLU A 84 -3.59 3.95 -8.00
CA GLU A 84 -3.25 4.16 -9.40
C GLU A 84 -2.51 2.91 -9.88
N GLU A 85 -2.79 2.50 -11.11
CA GLU A 85 -2.12 1.38 -11.74
C GLU A 85 -1.20 1.89 -12.84
N SER A 86 0.09 1.54 -12.75
CA SER A 86 1.06 1.82 -13.81
C SER A 86 1.46 0.51 -14.48
N GLU A 87 2.38 0.59 -15.44
CA GLU A 87 2.86 -0.58 -16.17
C GLU A 87 3.48 -1.63 -15.23
N HIS A 88 4.19 -1.17 -14.18
CA HIS A 88 4.96 -2.06 -13.31
C HIS A 88 4.42 -2.17 -11.90
N TYR A 89 3.67 -1.18 -11.42
CA TYR A 89 3.27 -1.09 -10.02
C TYR A 89 1.82 -0.70 -9.85
N PHE A 90 1.27 -1.04 -8.68
CA PHE A 90 0.08 -0.37 -8.14
C PHE A 90 0.55 0.57 -7.05
N ARG A 91 0.02 1.79 -7.03
CA ARG A 91 0.32 2.75 -5.98
C ARG A 91 -0.94 3.05 -5.19
N VAL A 92 -0.95 2.65 -3.91
CA VAL A 92 -2.03 2.99 -2.99
C VAL A 92 -1.75 4.39 -2.44
N ILE A 93 -2.72 5.28 -2.57
CA ILE A 93 -2.56 6.69 -2.23
C ILE A 93 -3.03 6.92 -0.79
N GLY A 94 -2.10 7.22 0.10
CA GLY A 94 -2.45 7.55 1.48
C GLY A 94 -2.97 8.97 1.63
N TYR A 95 -2.34 9.91 0.92
CA TYR A 95 -2.71 11.33 0.96
C TYR A 95 -2.68 11.94 -0.42
N THR A 96 -3.56 12.91 -0.64
CA THR A 96 -3.57 13.75 -1.85
C THR A 96 -3.81 15.20 -1.45
N LYS A 97 -3.47 16.11 -2.37
CA LYS A 97 -3.72 17.54 -2.16
C LYS A 97 -5.12 17.94 -2.60
#